data_c63c1dfa78ee0fe2bac4e928d5eb244a
#
_entry.id   c63c1dfa78ee0fe2bac4e928d5eb244a
#
_cell.length_a   1.000
_cell.length_b   1.000
_cell.length_c   1.000
_cell.angle_alpha   90.00
_cell.angle_beta   90.00
_cell.angle_gamma   90.00
#
_symmetry.space_group_name_H-M   'P 1'
#
loop_
_entity.id
_entity.type
_entity.pdbx_description
1 polymer ?
#
loop_
_entity_poly.entity_id
_entity_poly.type
_entity_poly.pdbx_seq_one_letter_code
_entity_poly.pdbx_strand_id
1 'polypeptide(L)'
;FTHSKVGKPGTPEEERTPLNACVWRYHPVRHEFEVFAHGTSNPWGLDYNEHGEFFTTACVIPHLYHIVPGGRYQRQAGQHFNPYTYEDIKTIADHAHYAGDIKDNAHWGPRAQGGLNNASTDMMGGGHAHCGLAIYNGPQFPAEWRGKFIFANLHGHRLVTDYIEPKASTFVGHHGSDFLRDNDHWFMSVTQKVGPDGALYITDWQDKTTCHRTMPELWDQTNGRLYRISYVPVGVQALADEKKQSPKGYTPTAPFDLAKETDENLAQLAVQSENAWF
;
A
#
# COMPACT_ATOMS: atom_id res chain seq x y z
N PHE A 1 11.27 -0.60 -11.75
CA PHE A 1 12.30 -1.47 -12.34
C PHE A 1 13.26 -1.94 -11.27
N THR A 2 13.08 -3.10 -10.74
CA THR A 2 13.90 -3.57 -9.64
C THR A 2 14.53 -4.90 -10.00
N HIS A 3 15.67 -4.83 -10.67
CA HIS A 3 16.56 -5.96 -10.74
C HIS A 3 17.23 -6.12 -9.38
N SER A 4 17.03 -7.24 -8.75
CA SER A 4 17.60 -7.58 -7.46
C SER A 4 18.17 -8.99 -7.50
N LYS A 5 19.11 -9.27 -6.64
CA LYS A 5 19.60 -10.63 -6.37
C LYS A 5 19.35 -10.94 -4.91
N VAL A 6 18.50 -11.90 -4.62
CA VAL A 6 18.06 -12.22 -3.27
C VAL A 6 18.41 -13.64 -2.88
N GLY A 7 18.78 -13.82 -1.62
CA GLY A 7 19.11 -15.11 -1.03
C GLY A 7 19.16 -15.01 0.50
N LYS A 8 19.40 -16.12 1.16
CA LYS A 8 19.61 -16.14 2.61
C LYS A 8 20.88 -15.35 2.99
N PRO A 9 20.99 -14.84 4.22
CA PRO A 9 22.20 -14.18 4.69
C PRO A 9 23.44 -15.05 4.47
N GLY A 10 24.52 -14.44 3.97
CA GLY A 10 25.78 -15.12 3.67
C GLY A 10 25.87 -15.78 2.30
N THR A 11 24.78 -15.82 1.52
CA THR A 11 24.83 -16.33 0.14
C THR A 11 25.70 -15.41 -0.74
N PRO A 12 26.72 -15.94 -1.44
CA PRO A 12 27.49 -15.19 -2.42
C PRO A 12 26.60 -14.55 -3.49
N GLU A 13 27.01 -13.43 -4.05
CA GLU A 13 26.17 -12.69 -5.00
C GLU A 13 25.82 -13.50 -6.26
N GLU A 14 26.75 -14.30 -6.76
CA GLU A 14 26.61 -15.16 -7.92
C GLU A 14 25.59 -16.30 -7.71
N GLU A 15 25.41 -16.72 -6.45
CA GLU A 15 24.47 -17.79 -6.08
C GLU A 15 23.07 -17.26 -5.74
N ARG A 16 22.91 -15.93 -5.64
CA ARG A 16 21.61 -15.34 -5.31
C ARG A 16 20.66 -15.41 -6.50
N THR A 17 19.39 -15.65 -6.20
CA THR A 17 18.33 -15.68 -7.21
C THR A 17 18.12 -14.31 -7.82
N PRO A 18 18.28 -14.14 -9.14
CA PRO A 18 17.98 -12.89 -9.81
C PRO A 18 16.46 -12.70 -9.90
N LEU A 19 16.00 -11.51 -9.54
CA LEU A 19 14.58 -11.15 -9.53
C LEU A 19 14.37 -9.85 -10.29
N ASN A 20 13.26 -9.78 -11.03
CA ASN A 20 12.85 -8.58 -11.71
C ASN A 20 11.42 -8.22 -11.31
N ALA A 21 11.26 -7.51 -10.22
CA ALA A 21 10.07 -7.31 -9.43
C ALA A 21 9.42 -8.65 -9.03
N CYS A 22 9.06 -8.80 -7.80
CA CYS A 22 8.41 -10.00 -7.31
C CYS A 22 7.90 -9.81 -5.89
N VAL A 23 7.12 -10.77 -5.43
CA VAL A 23 6.85 -11.00 -4.02
C VAL A 23 7.69 -12.20 -3.57
N TRP A 24 8.40 -12.05 -2.49
CA TRP A 24 9.18 -13.12 -1.89
C TRP A 24 8.97 -13.17 -0.38
N ARG A 25 9.25 -14.30 0.21
CA ARG A 25 9.17 -14.49 1.65
C ARG A 25 10.46 -15.04 2.22
N TYR A 26 10.69 -14.71 3.48
CA TYR A 26 11.85 -15.14 4.22
C TYR A 26 11.43 -15.64 5.60
N HIS A 27 11.87 -16.84 5.96
CA HIS A 27 11.62 -17.41 7.27
C HIS A 27 12.79 -17.07 8.21
N PRO A 28 12.61 -16.18 9.20
CA PRO A 28 13.72 -15.64 9.99
C PRO A 28 14.41 -16.67 10.90
N VAL A 29 13.70 -17.71 11.33
CA VAL A 29 14.25 -18.75 12.20
C VAL A 29 14.98 -19.84 11.40
N ARG A 30 14.38 -20.31 10.30
CA ARG A 30 14.99 -21.33 9.44
C ARG A 30 15.98 -20.76 8.43
N HIS A 31 16.01 -19.43 8.29
CA HIS A 31 16.81 -18.73 7.29
C HIS A 31 16.55 -19.22 5.85
N GLU A 32 15.29 -19.47 5.55
CA GLU A 32 14.85 -19.93 4.23
C GLU A 32 14.28 -18.76 3.44
N PHE A 33 14.75 -18.63 2.21
CA PHE A 33 14.25 -17.67 1.24
C PHE A 33 13.48 -18.40 0.15
N GLU A 34 12.37 -17.82 -0.26
CA GLU A 34 11.53 -18.38 -1.31
C GLU A 34 10.91 -17.24 -2.14
N VAL A 35 10.93 -17.38 -3.47
CA VAL A 35 10.16 -16.52 -4.36
C VAL A 35 8.71 -16.97 -4.34
N PHE A 36 7.83 -16.08 -3.89
CA PHE A 36 6.40 -16.37 -3.79
C PHE A 36 5.67 -16.16 -5.12
N ALA A 37 5.97 -15.05 -5.82
CA ALA A 37 5.40 -14.72 -7.12
C ALA A 37 6.34 -13.81 -7.91
N HIS A 38 6.30 -13.89 -9.24
CA HIS A 38 7.17 -13.14 -10.14
C HIS A 38 6.43 -11.98 -10.81
N GLY A 39 7.12 -10.90 -11.05
CA GLY A 39 6.62 -9.80 -11.88
C GLY A 39 5.93 -8.70 -11.09
N THR A 40 4.87 -8.14 -11.65
CA THR A 40 4.36 -6.81 -11.39
C THR A 40 5.34 -5.72 -11.85
N SER A 41 5.07 -4.45 -11.59
CA SER A 41 5.98 -3.37 -11.95
C SER A 41 6.07 -2.36 -10.82
N ASN A 42 7.26 -2.19 -10.26
CA ASN A 42 7.47 -1.39 -9.07
C ASN A 42 6.42 -1.69 -7.98
N PRO A 43 6.33 -2.95 -7.51
CA PRO A 43 5.42 -3.28 -6.43
C PRO A 43 5.81 -2.47 -5.19
N TRP A 44 4.85 -1.75 -4.63
CA TRP A 44 5.11 -0.88 -3.49
C TRP A 44 3.95 -0.89 -2.50
N GLY A 45 3.66 -2.01 -1.99
CA GLY A 45 2.62 -2.23 -1.01
C GLY A 45 2.14 -3.67 -1.12
N LEU A 46 2.16 -4.36 -0.01
CA LEU A 46 1.70 -5.72 0.11
C LEU A 46 0.88 -5.82 1.40
N ASP A 47 -0.32 -6.37 1.26
CA ASP A 47 -1.17 -6.70 2.39
C ASP A 47 -2.01 -7.93 2.08
N TYR A 48 -2.76 -8.43 3.06
CA TYR A 48 -3.61 -9.60 2.91
C TYR A 48 -4.99 -9.35 3.53
N ASN A 49 -6.00 -10.00 2.95
CA ASN A 49 -7.37 -9.95 3.47
C ASN A 49 -7.57 -10.95 4.63
N GLU A 50 -8.76 -10.98 5.18
CA GLU A 50 -9.16 -11.86 6.28
C GLU A 50 -9.08 -13.36 5.95
N HIS A 51 -8.99 -13.71 4.66
CA HIS A 51 -8.82 -15.08 4.19
C HIS A 51 -7.36 -15.45 3.92
N GLY A 52 -6.42 -14.55 4.20
CA GLY A 52 -4.99 -14.75 3.95
C GLY A 52 -4.59 -14.66 2.47
N GLU A 53 -5.42 -14.07 1.62
CA GLU A 53 -5.11 -13.81 0.22
C GLU A 53 -4.31 -12.51 0.09
N PHE A 54 -3.22 -12.56 -0.65
CA PHE A 54 -2.28 -11.44 -0.78
C PHE A 54 -2.63 -10.53 -1.95
N PHE A 55 -2.46 -9.24 -1.73
CA PHE A 55 -2.63 -8.21 -2.74
C PHE A 55 -1.44 -7.26 -2.74
N THR A 56 -1.10 -6.74 -3.92
CA THR A 56 -0.04 -5.73 -4.05
C THR A 56 -0.46 -4.59 -4.95
N THR A 57 0.02 -3.40 -4.64
CA THR A 57 -0.07 -2.24 -5.52
C THR A 57 1.16 -2.16 -6.41
N ALA A 58 1.01 -1.54 -7.58
CA ALA A 58 2.10 -1.21 -8.47
C ALA A 58 2.16 0.29 -8.74
N CYS A 59 3.37 0.84 -8.72
CA CYS A 59 3.55 2.28 -8.78
C CYS A 59 3.16 2.89 -10.13
N VAL A 60 3.32 2.19 -11.25
CA VAL A 60 3.30 2.83 -12.57
C VAL A 60 2.24 2.30 -13.54
N ILE A 61 1.96 1.03 -13.57
CA ILE A 61 0.95 0.45 -14.47
C ILE A 61 -0.36 0.25 -13.74
N PRO A 62 -1.39 -0.31 -14.41
CA PRO A 62 -2.59 -0.63 -13.66
C PRO A 62 -2.20 -1.23 -12.32
N HIS A 63 -2.63 -0.56 -11.30
CA HIS A 63 -2.35 -0.94 -9.93
C HIS A 63 -3.20 -2.14 -9.54
N LEU A 64 -2.93 -2.75 -8.43
CA LEU A 64 -3.70 -3.79 -7.78
C LEU A 64 -3.67 -5.15 -8.48
N TYR A 65 -3.01 -6.07 -7.80
CA TYR A 65 -2.87 -7.46 -8.20
C TYR A 65 -3.24 -8.38 -7.05
N HIS A 66 -4.00 -9.43 -7.35
CA HIS A 66 -4.22 -10.56 -6.46
C HIS A 66 -3.04 -11.53 -6.63
N ILE A 67 -2.26 -11.72 -5.57
CA ILE A 67 -1.00 -12.44 -5.62
C ILE A 67 -1.18 -13.87 -5.14
N VAL A 68 -0.95 -14.81 -6.03
CA VAL A 68 -1.01 -16.25 -5.71
C VAL A 68 0.38 -16.90 -5.77
N PRO A 69 0.63 -17.96 -4.98
CA PRO A 69 1.90 -18.66 -5.01
C PRO A 69 2.25 -19.16 -6.42
N GLY A 70 3.48 -18.91 -6.85
CA GLY A 70 3.95 -19.30 -8.18
C GLY A 70 3.41 -18.44 -9.33
N GLY A 71 2.59 -17.45 -9.05
CA GLY A 71 2.05 -16.54 -10.06
C GLY A 71 3.14 -15.76 -10.78
N ARG A 72 2.88 -15.45 -12.06
CA ARG A 72 3.71 -14.57 -12.86
C ARG A 72 2.85 -13.45 -13.42
N TYR A 73 3.25 -12.22 -13.13
CA TYR A 73 2.42 -11.03 -13.31
C TYR A 73 2.98 -10.13 -14.40
N GLN A 74 2.06 -9.49 -15.12
CA GLN A 74 2.36 -8.51 -16.17
C GLN A 74 3.37 -7.47 -15.68
N ARG A 75 4.33 -7.19 -16.55
CA ARG A 75 5.33 -6.14 -16.35
C ARG A 75 5.07 -4.96 -17.26
N GLN A 76 5.36 -3.76 -16.77
CA GLN A 76 5.36 -2.56 -17.59
C GLN A 76 6.51 -2.56 -18.60
N ALA A 77 7.68 -2.97 -18.16
CA ALA A 77 8.88 -3.03 -19.00
C ALA A 77 9.90 -4.04 -18.45
N GLY A 78 10.83 -4.44 -19.31
CA GLY A 78 11.81 -5.47 -19.04
C GLY A 78 11.22 -6.88 -19.10
N GLN A 79 12.10 -7.86 -19.12
CA GLN A 79 11.70 -9.27 -19.20
C GLN A 79 11.70 -9.92 -17.83
N HIS A 80 10.89 -10.95 -17.70
CA HIS A 80 11.02 -11.87 -16.59
C HIS A 80 12.31 -12.68 -16.71
N PHE A 81 12.88 -13.04 -15.56
CA PHE A 81 13.97 -14.02 -15.53
C PHE A 81 13.47 -15.46 -15.51
N ASN A 82 12.20 -15.65 -15.18
CA ASN A 82 11.55 -16.95 -15.28
C ASN A 82 10.96 -17.14 -16.69
N PRO A 83 11.45 -18.10 -17.50
CA PRO A 83 11.05 -18.21 -18.91
C PRO A 83 9.72 -18.99 -19.10
N TYR A 84 9.22 -19.70 -18.09
CA TYR A 84 8.15 -20.67 -18.27
C TYR A 84 6.82 -20.15 -17.76
N THR A 85 5.96 -19.71 -18.68
CA THR A 85 4.53 -19.53 -18.41
C THR A 85 3.75 -19.46 -19.71
N TYR A 86 2.43 -19.55 -19.60
CA TYR A 86 1.52 -19.36 -20.73
C TYR A 86 1.31 -17.87 -20.99
N GLU A 87 0.67 -17.18 -20.06
CA GLU A 87 0.45 -15.75 -20.12
C GLU A 87 0.70 -15.12 -18.74
N ASP A 88 1.07 -13.85 -18.75
CA ASP A 88 1.20 -13.09 -17.52
C ASP A 88 -0.18 -12.75 -16.94
N ILE A 89 -0.34 -12.95 -15.64
CA ILE A 89 -1.54 -12.56 -14.90
C ILE A 89 -1.63 -11.02 -14.93
N LYS A 90 -2.77 -10.52 -15.33
CA LYS A 90 -3.05 -9.08 -15.43
C LYS A 90 -3.51 -8.52 -14.08
N THR A 91 -3.56 -7.19 -14.01
CA THR A 91 -4.21 -6.49 -12.91
C THR A 91 -5.65 -6.94 -12.71
N ILE A 92 -6.11 -6.89 -11.48
CA ILE A 92 -7.53 -7.07 -11.15
C ILE A 92 -8.32 -5.76 -11.18
N ALA A 93 -7.65 -4.60 -11.25
CA ALA A 93 -8.33 -3.31 -11.32
C ALA A 93 -9.03 -3.13 -12.67
N ASP A 94 -10.30 -2.73 -12.66
CA ASP A 94 -11.11 -2.42 -13.84
C ASP A 94 -10.98 -0.94 -14.26
N HIS A 95 -10.18 -0.18 -13.55
CA HIS A 95 -10.02 1.27 -13.70
C HIS A 95 -8.55 1.70 -13.63
N ALA A 96 -8.32 2.97 -13.91
CA ALA A 96 -7.06 3.65 -13.66
C ALA A 96 -7.34 4.97 -12.92
N HIS A 97 -6.42 5.42 -12.10
CA HIS A 97 -6.52 6.69 -11.37
C HIS A 97 -6.01 7.89 -12.19
N TYR A 98 -6.04 7.80 -13.50
CA TYR A 98 -5.65 8.86 -14.43
C TYR A 98 -6.51 8.79 -15.70
N ALA A 99 -6.67 9.92 -16.36
CA ALA A 99 -7.37 10.03 -17.62
C ALA A 99 -6.36 10.03 -18.79
N GLY A 100 -6.73 9.38 -19.91
CA GLY A 100 -5.93 9.37 -21.13
C GLY A 100 -4.81 8.34 -21.14
N ASP A 101 -3.78 8.57 -21.94
CA ASP A 101 -2.61 7.69 -22.05
C ASP A 101 -1.69 7.89 -20.82
N ILE A 102 -1.11 6.80 -20.34
CA ILE A 102 -0.11 6.87 -19.27
C ILE A 102 1.07 7.78 -19.60
N LYS A 103 1.42 7.91 -20.89
CA LYS A 103 2.48 8.83 -21.35
C LYS A 103 2.15 10.29 -21.07
N ASP A 104 0.88 10.65 -21.10
CA ASP A 104 0.42 12.01 -20.79
C ASP A 104 0.47 12.29 -19.29
N ASN A 105 0.49 11.21 -18.50
CA ASN A 105 0.56 11.22 -17.04
C ASN A 105 1.95 10.81 -16.52
N ALA A 106 2.94 10.68 -17.41
CA ALA A 106 4.28 10.27 -17.01
C ALA A 106 5.03 11.41 -16.31
N HIS A 107 5.60 11.11 -15.18
CA HIS A 107 6.38 12.05 -14.37
C HIS A 107 7.79 12.33 -14.92
N TRP A 108 8.23 11.62 -15.95
CA TRP A 108 9.54 11.79 -16.60
C TRP A 108 9.51 12.59 -17.91
N GLY A 109 8.36 13.05 -18.35
CA GLY A 109 8.23 13.85 -19.55
C GLY A 109 8.48 15.35 -19.32
N PRO A 110 8.43 16.17 -20.37
CA PRO A 110 8.60 17.64 -20.27
C PRO A 110 7.60 18.31 -19.32
N ARG A 111 6.50 17.64 -19.00
CA ARG A 111 5.48 18.09 -18.07
C ARG A 111 5.70 17.58 -16.64
N ALA A 112 6.79 16.92 -16.37
CA ALA A 112 7.12 16.29 -15.09
C ALA A 112 7.19 17.26 -13.89
N GLN A 113 7.13 18.54 -14.11
CA GLN A 113 7.29 19.56 -13.06
C GLN A 113 5.97 20.04 -12.44
N GLY A 114 5.00 19.19 -12.30
CA GLY A 114 3.74 19.52 -11.64
C GLY A 114 2.51 19.31 -12.51
N GLY A 115 2.61 18.48 -13.48
CA GLY A 115 1.67 18.49 -14.55
C GLY A 115 0.78 17.29 -14.74
N LEU A 116 0.46 16.52 -13.70
CA LEU A 116 -0.67 15.59 -13.80
C LEU A 116 -2.02 16.25 -13.48
N ASN A 117 -2.02 17.52 -13.26
CA ASN A 117 -3.17 18.31 -12.84
C ASN A 117 -4.08 18.68 -14.00
N ASN A 118 -4.52 17.73 -14.80
CA ASN A 118 -5.76 17.95 -15.53
C ASN A 118 -6.93 17.53 -14.62
N ALA A 119 -8.02 18.29 -14.69
CA ALA A 119 -9.19 18.05 -13.85
C ALA A 119 -9.76 16.63 -13.99
N SER A 120 -9.63 16.01 -15.17
CA SER A 120 -10.09 14.64 -15.41
C SER A 120 -9.26 13.61 -14.64
N THR A 121 -7.94 13.73 -14.64
CA THR A 121 -7.07 12.87 -13.85
C THR A 121 -7.28 13.09 -12.35
N ASP A 122 -7.46 14.34 -11.92
CA ASP A 122 -7.74 14.64 -10.52
C ASP A 122 -9.05 14.00 -10.04
N MET A 123 -10.10 14.02 -10.84
CA MET A 123 -11.37 13.35 -10.52
C MET A 123 -11.25 11.81 -10.45
N MET A 124 -10.28 11.22 -11.13
CA MET A 124 -10.06 9.77 -11.15
C MET A 124 -9.12 9.26 -10.05
N GLY A 125 -8.58 10.13 -9.20
CA GLY A 125 -7.68 9.74 -8.12
C GLY A 125 -6.27 10.34 -8.20
N GLY A 126 -5.97 11.15 -9.23
CA GLY A 126 -4.81 12.05 -9.26
C GLY A 126 -3.53 11.51 -9.88
N GLY A 127 -3.51 10.35 -10.53
CA GLY A 127 -2.33 9.90 -11.25
C GLY A 127 -2.01 8.40 -11.13
N HIS A 128 -0.80 8.02 -11.46
CA HIS A 128 -0.39 6.62 -11.60
C HIS A 128 0.63 6.12 -10.57
N ALA A 129 1.02 6.92 -9.61
CA ALA A 129 2.07 6.56 -8.65
C ALA A 129 1.49 6.05 -7.33
N HIS A 130 1.15 4.77 -7.29
CA HIS A 130 0.54 4.14 -6.13
C HIS A 130 1.60 3.58 -5.19
N CYS A 131 1.50 3.91 -3.90
CA CYS A 131 2.44 3.48 -2.88
C CYS A 131 1.74 2.99 -1.62
N GLY A 132 2.31 1.97 -1.01
CA GLY A 132 1.74 1.33 0.16
C GLY A 132 0.47 0.55 -0.16
N LEU A 133 -0.01 -0.17 0.80
CA LEU A 133 -1.31 -0.83 0.82
C LEU A 133 -1.66 -1.16 2.26
N ALA A 134 -2.87 -0.84 2.66
CA ALA A 134 -3.52 -1.38 3.85
C ALA A 134 -4.91 -1.87 3.47
N ILE A 135 -5.22 -3.11 3.79
CA ILE A 135 -6.58 -3.63 3.75
C ILE A 135 -7.16 -3.39 5.14
N TYR A 136 -8.16 -2.52 5.21
CA TYR A 136 -8.67 -2.10 6.51
C TYR A 136 -9.53 -3.19 7.15
N ASN A 137 -9.03 -3.77 8.23
CA ASN A 137 -9.73 -4.77 9.04
C ASN A 137 -9.75 -4.40 10.54
N GLY A 138 -9.63 -3.11 10.83
CA GLY A 138 -9.68 -2.60 12.20
C GLY A 138 -11.12 -2.36 12.70
N PRO A 139 -11.32 -2.28 14.02
CA PRO A 139 -12.64 -2.03 14.62
C PRO A 139 -12.99 -0.55 14.74
N GLN A 140 -12.06 0.36 14.48
CA GLN A 140 -12.24 1.77 14.80
C GLN A 140 -13.09 2.53 13.79
N PHE A 141 -12.95 2.22 12.49
CA PHE A 141 -13.75 2.85 11.45
C PHE A 141 -15.09 2.11 11.29
N PRO A 142 -16.12 2.79 10.75
CA PRO A 142 -17.40 2.16 10.45
C PRO A 142 -17.27 0.88 9.61
N ALA A 143 -18.23 -0.01 9.74
CA ALA A 143 -18.19 -1.34 9.11
C ALA A 143 -18.02 -1.31 7.59
N GLU A 144 -18.50 -0.26 6.91
CA GLU A 144 -18.34 -0.06 5.48
C GLU A 144 -16.89 0.16 5.02
N TRP A 145 -15.97 0.39 5.95
CA TRP A 145 -14.53 0.48 5.67
C TRP A 145 -13.83 -0.87 5.70
N ARG A 146 -14.42 -1.88 6.32
CA ARG A 146 -13.81 -3.20 6.41
C ARG A 146 -13.61 -3.82 5.03
N GLY A 147 -12.44 -4.38 4.80
CA GLY A 147 -12.04 -4.97 3.53
C GLY A 147 -11.69 -3.96 2.43
N LYS A 148 -11.81 -2.65 2.68
CA LYS A 148 -11.36 -1.64 1.71
C LYS A 148 -9.85 -1.56 1.65
N PHE A 149 -9.36 -1.42 0.45
CA PHE A 149 -7.96 -1.23 0.11
C PHE A 149 -7.66 0.26 0.18
N ILE A 150 -6.68 0.65 0.98
CA ILE A 150 -6.27 2.05 1.16
C ILE A 150 -4.80 2.14 0.77
N PHE A 151 -4.50 3.00 -0.18
CA PHE A 151 -3.13 3.21 -0.65
C PHE A 151 -2.93 4.64 -1.14
N ALA A 152 -1.67 5.09 -1.17
CA ALA A 152 -1.36 6.45 -1.59
C ALA A 152 -1.33 6.58 -3.11
N ASN A 153 -1.74 7.76 -3.59
CA ASN A 153 -1.39 8.26 -4.91
C ASN A 153 -0.50 9.48 -4.73
N LEU A 154 0.79 9.31 -4.98
CA LEU A 154 1.79 10.36 -4.71
C LEU A 154 1.55 11.62 -5.52
N HIS A 155 1.17 11.49 -6.80
CA HIS A 155 0.91 12.64 -7.66
C HIS A 155 -0.37 13.37 -7.28
N GLY A 156 -1.32 12.64 -6.70
CA GLY A 156 -2.60 13.19 -6.26
C GLY A 156 -2.56 13.79 -4.86
N HIS A 157 -1.45 13.65 -4.12
CA HIS A 157 -1.33 14.07 -2.73
C HIS A 157 -2.51 13.57 -1.88
N ARG A 158 -2.81 12.26 -2.00
CA ARG A 158 -3.99 11.66 -1.37
C ARG A 158 -3.82 10.19 -1.06
N LEU A 159 -4.74 9.69 -0.26
CA LEU A 159 -5.01 8.27 -0.15
C LEU A 159 -6.32 7.97 -0.90
N VAL A 160 -6.23 7.02 -1.82
CA VAL A 160 -7.39 6.51 -2.56
C VAL A 160 -7.85 5.19 -1.96
N THR A 161 -9.07 4.79 -2.28
CA THR A 161 -9.59 3.48 -1.90
C THR A 161 -10.06 2.69 -3.10
N ASP A 162 -9.84 1.38 -3.02
CA ASP A 162 -10.50 0.41 -3.86
C ASP A 162 -11.28 -0.59 -2.99
N TYR A 163 -12.21 -1.27 -3.62
CA TYR A 163 -12.89 -2.45 -3.07
C TYR A 163 -12.86 -3.58 -4.08
N ILE A 164 -12.99 -4.80 -3.63
CA ILE A 164 -12.93 -5.98 -4.50
C ILE A 164 -14.25 -6.74 -4.51
N GLU A 165 -14.57 -7.32 -5.67
CA GLU A 165 -15.66 -8.27 -5.82
C GLU A 165 -15.12 -9.62 -6.32
N PRO A 166 -15.57 -10.75 -5.77
CA PRO A 166 -15.17 -12.07 -6.24
C PRO A 166 -15.52 -12.29 -7.71
N LYS A 167 -14.58 -12.85 -8.48
CA LYS A 167 -14.79 -13.24 -9.87
C LYS A 167 -14.07 -14.55 -10.16
N ALA A 168 -14.82 -15.63 -10.23
CA ALA A 168 -14.28 -17.00 -10.39
C ALA A 168 -13.21 -17.30 -9.32
N SER A 169 -11.96 -17.55 -9.71
CA SER A 169 -10.85 -17.83 -8.80
C SER A 169 -10.03 -16.59 -8.44
N THR A 170 -10.53 -15.42 -8.70
CA THR A 170 -9.86 -14.15 -8.42
C THR A 170 -10.88 -13.06 -8.08
N PHE A 171 -10.54 -11.80 -8.27
CA PHE A 171 -11.36 -10.64 -7.96
C PHE A 171 -11.38 -9.64 -9.10
N VAL A 172 -12.32 -8.71 -9.05
CA VAL A 172 -12.28 -7.42 -9.76
C VAL A 172 -12.13 -6.32 -8.71
N GLY A 173 -11.17 -5.44 -8.89
CA GLY A 173 -10.97 -4.26 -8.07
C GLY A 173 -11.63 -3.04 -8.70
N HIS A 174 -12.47 -2.37 -7.93
CA HIS A 174 -13.23 -1.20 -8.33
C HIS A 174 -12.75 0.02 -7.58
N HIS A 175 -12.76 1.18 -8.24
CA HIS A 175 -12.43 2.44 -7.61
C HIS A 175 -13.47 2.84 -6.56
N GLY A 176 -13.00 3.17 -5.36
CA GLY A 176 -13.80 3.75 -4.30
C GLY A 176 -13.70 5.28 -4.24
N SER A 177 -14.08 5.86 -3.12
CA SER A 177 -13.88 7.28 -2.85
C SER A 177 -12.46 7.55 -2.36
N ASP A 178 -11.98 8.79 -2.51
CA ASP A 178 -10.76 9.22 -1.82
C ASP A 178 -10.95 9.08 -0.31
N PHE A 179 -10.00 8.42 0.36
CA PHE A 179 -10.00 8.29 1.81
C PHE A 179 -9.54 9.57 2.50
N LEU A 180 -8.50 10.17 1.97
CA LEU A 180 -7.93 11.41 2.46
C LEU A 180 -7.39 12.21 1.27
N ARG A 181 -7.69 13.49 1.23
CA ARG A 181 -7.09 14.45 0.31
C ARG A 181 -6.39 15.52 1.12
N ASP A 182 -5.10 15.66 0.96
CA ASP A 182 -4.31 16.64 1.66
C ASP A 182 -4.26 17.96 0.87
N ASN A 183 -4.26 19.07 1.59
CA ASN A 183 -4.05 20.40 1.02
C ASN A 183 -2.57 20.81 0.99
N ASP A 184 -1.69 19.99 1.56
CA ASP A 184 -0.25 20.17 1.51
C ASP A 184 0.33 19.50 0.26
N HIS A 185 0.82 20.30 -0.67
CA HIS A 185 1.44 19.81 -1.90
C HIS A 185 2.75 19.03 -1.68
N TRP A 186 3.23 18.99 -0.45
CA TRP A 186 4.42 18.19 -0.08
C TRP A 186 4.03 16.85 0.55
N PHE A 187 2.74 16.61 0.76
CA PHE A 187 2.26 15.34 1.27
C PHE A 187 2.50 14.21 0.26
N MET A 188 3.27 13.21 0.69
CA MET A 188 3.60 12.03 -0.10
C MET A 188 3.59 10.80 0.78
N SER A 189 2.43 10.26 1.04
CA SER A 189 2.31 9.05 1.82
C SER A 189 2.94 7.86 1.10
N VAL A 190 3.72 7.07 1.82
CA VAL A 190 4.53 5.97 1.27
C VAL A 190 4.06 4.62 1.78
N THR A 191 3.68 4.55 3.05
CA THR A 191 3.23 3.32 3.68
C THR A 191 2.01 3.57 4.55
N GLN A 192 1.05 2.68 4.49
CA GLN A 192 -0.14 2.67 5.31
C GLN A 192 -0.23 1.34 6.06
N LYS A 193 -0.57 1.38 7.34
CA LYS A 193 -0.80 0.17 8.15
C LYS A 193 -1.88 0.42 9.19
N VAL A 194 -2.73 -0.58 9.39
CA VAL A 194 -3.66 -0.60 10.51
C VAL A 194 -2.88 -0.92 11.78
N GLY A 195 -3.05 -0.11 12.80
CA GLY A 195 -2.38 -0.33 14.09
C GLY A 195 -3.19 -1.22 15.03
N PRO A 196 -2.60 -1.62 16.17
CA PRO A 196 -3.26 -2.47 17.17
C PRO A 196 -4.47 -1.79 17.83
N ASP A 197 -4.57 -0.48 17.73
CA ASP A 197 -5.71 0.34 18.18
C ASP A 197 -6.80 0.50 17.11
N GLY A 198 -6.65 -0.14 15.95
CA GLY A 198 -7.57 -0.06 14.83
C GLY A 198 -7.49 1.24 14.01
N ALA A 199 -6.63 2.18 14.39
CA ALA A 199 -6.39 3.39 13.61
C ALA A 199 -5.52 3.09 12.39
N LEU A 200 -5.60 3.94 11.36
CA LEU A 200 -4.70 3.89 10.22
C LEU A 200 -3.48 4.78 10.47
N TYR A 201 -2.30 4.18 10.43
CA TYR A 201 -1.02 4.87 10.50
C TYR A 201 -0.45 5.05 9.11
N ILE A 202 -0.01 6.26 8.79
CA ILE A 202 0.58 6.59 7.49
C ILE A 202 1.92 7.29 7.69
N THR A 203 2.89 6.87 6.90
CA THR A 203 4.17 7.60 6.79
C THR A 203 4.09 8.55 5.61
N ASP A 204 4.60 9.74 5.80
CA ASP A 204 4.65 10.79 4.80
C ASP A 204 6.09 11.24 4.60
N TRP A 205 6.55 11.12 3.37
CA TRP A 205 7.90 11.54 3.00
C TRP A 205 8.07 13.05 3.06
N GLN A 206 7.02 13.81 2.74
CA GLN A 206 7.01 15.26 2.71
C GLN A 206 8.14 15.88 1.87
N ASP A 207 7.93 15.95 0.57
CA ASP A 207 8.90 16.53 -0.35
C ASP A 207 8.22 17.38 -1.42
N LYS A 208 8.97 18.32 -1.98
CA LYS A 208 8.51 19.15 -3.12
C LYS A 208 8.37 18.35 -4.40
N THR A 209 9.08 17.24 -4.51
CA THR A 209 9.22 16.49 -5.76
C THR A 209 8.93 15.03 -5.56
N THR A 210 8.06 14.51 -6.38
CA THR A 210 7.59 13.14 -6.26
C THR A 210 8.68 12.12 -6.57
N CYS A 211 9.47 12.32 -7.63
CA CYS A 211 10.57 11.43 -8.04
C CYS A 211 11.22 11.90 -9.35
N HIS A 212 12.26 11.18 -9.80
CA HIS A 212 12.93 11.31 -11.10
C HIS A 212 13.47 12.69 -11.44
N ARG A 213 13.95 13.44 -10.48
CA ARG A 213 14.74 14.62 -10.77
C ARG A 213 16.19 14.22 -10.99
N THR A 214 16.71 14.69 -12.08
CA THR A 214 18.05 14.33 -12.50
C THR A 214 19.12 15.26 -11.96
N MET A 215 18.84 16.56 -11.79
CA MET A 215 19.82 17.51 -11.23
C MET A 215 19.20 18.91 -11.04
N PRO A 216 19.56 19.65 -9.99
CA PRO A 216 20.05 19.12 -8.72
C PRO A 216 18.92 18.40 -7.97
N GLU A 217 19.25 17.37 -7.24
CA GLU A 217 18.33 16.76 -6.32
C GLU A 217 18.03 17.73 -5.19
N LEU A 218 16.78 18.13 -5.08
CA LEU A 218 16.31 19.06 -4.05
C LEU A 218 15.43 18.34 -3.05
N TRP A 219 15.82 17.14 -2.66
CA TRP A 219 15.09 16.37 -1.66
C TRP A 219 15.26 16.98 -0.29
N ASP A 220 14.15 17.15 0.41
CA ASP A 220 14.19 17.49 1.82
C ASP A 220 14.50 16.24 2.64
N GLN A 221 15.73 16.17 3.14
CA GLN A 221 16.19 15.07 3.99
C GLN A 221 16.11 15.42 5.49
N THR A 222 15.50 16.53 5.81
CA THR A 222 15.52 17.05 7.19
C THR A 222 14.34 16.57 8.01
N ASN A 223 13.24 16.17 7.37
CA ASN A 223 12.04 15.76 8.07
C ASN A 223 11.19 14.78 7.26
N GLY A 224 10.31 14.11 7.97
CA GLY A 224 9.23 13.29 7.49
C GLY A 224 8.15 13.28 8.55
N ARG A 225 6.95 12.80 8.21
CA ARG A 225 5.80 12.84 9.12
C ARG A 225 5.23 11.45 9.31
N LEU A 226 4.69 11.22 10.50
CA LEU A 226 3.90 10.04 10.81
C LEU A 226 2.54 10.52 11.33
N TYR A 227 1.49 10.13 10.63
CA TYR A 227 0.13 10.45 11.02
C TYR A 227 -0.58 9.21 11.53
N ARG A 228 -1.46 9.43 12.52
CA ARG A 228 -2.44 8.49 13.02
C ARG A 228 -3.83 9.02 12.67
N ILE A 229 -4.55 8.28 11.84
CA ILE A 229 -5.90 8.64 11.42
C ILE A 229 -6.90 7.80 12.20
N SER A 230 -7.82 8.48 12.89
CA SER A 230 -8.86 7.89 13.71
C SER A 230 -10.22 8.35 13.25
N TYR A 231 -11.21 7.47 13.32
CA TYR A 231 -12.59 7.84 13.07
C TYR A 231 -13.17 8.58 14.28
N VAL A 232 -13.84 9.68 14.00
CA VAL A 232 -14.63 10.44 14.98
C VAL A 232 -16.08 10.48 14.50
N PRO A 233 -17.04 9.92 15.25
CA PRO A 233 -18.44 9.95 14.85
C PRO A 233 -18.95 11.38 14.62
N VAL A 234 -19.84 11.56 13.63
CA VAL A 234 -20.48 12.85 13.35
C VAL A 234 -21.23 13.32 14.60
N GLY A 235 -21.04 14.57 14.99
CA GLY A 235 -21.63 15.17 16.21
C GLY A 235 -20.75 15.12 17.44
N VAL A 236 -19.65 14.41 17.42
CA VAL A 236 -18.58 14.55 18.41
C VAL A 236 -17.65 15.65 17.92
N GLN A 237 -17.65 16.80 18.58
CA GLN A 237 -16.74 17.89 18.24
C GLN A 237 -15.30 17.39 18.42
N ALA A 238 -14.55 17.35 17.34
CA ALA A 238 -13.11 17.16 17.43
C ALA A 238 -12.56 18.32 18.26
N LEU A 239 -12.10 18.04 19.46
CA LEU A 239 -11.56 19.07 20.34
C LEU A 239 -10.30 19.61 19.68
N ALA A 240 -10.35 20.87 19.31
CA ALA A 240 -9.29 21.63 18.66
C ALA A 240 -8.06 21.88 19.54
N ASP A 241 -7.89 21.14 20.61
CA ASP A 241 -6.71 21.21 21.46
C ASP A 241 -5.72 20.08 21.12
N GLU A 242 -4.90 20.34 20.14
CA GLU A 242 -3.85 19.48 19.59
C GLU A 242 -2.81 18.97 20.61
N LYS A 243 -2.93 19.29 21.86
CA LYS A 243 -1.84 18.97 22.81
C LYS A 243 -2.15 17.98 23.91
N LYS A 244 -3.37 17.53 24.14
CA LYS A 244 -3.59 16.75 25.37
C LYS A 244 -4.70 15.69 25.44
N GLN A 245 -5.63 15.53 24.51
CA GLN A 245 -6.67 14.49 24.72
C GLN A 245 -7.11 13.83 23.42
N SER A 246 -7.11 12.50 23.44
CA SER A 246 -7.89 11.70 22.50
C SER A 246 -9.36 12.13 22.51
N PRO A 247 -10.10 12.06 21.39
CA PRO A 247 -11.53 12.39 21.38
C PRO A 247 -12.27 11.67 22.51
N LYS A 248 -13.22 12.36 23.17
CA LYS A 248 -14.06 11.72 24.19
C LYS A 248 -14.77 10.50 23.59
N GLY A 249 -14.56 9.34 24.16
CA GLY A 249 -15.05 8.06 23.67
C GLY A 249 -13.97 7.19 23.01
N TYR A 250 -12.80 7.75 22.72
CA TYR A 250 -11.63 6.97 22.35
C TYR A 250 -10.71 6.82 23.58
N THR A 251 -10.69 5.65 24.16
CA THR A 251 -9.62 5.25 25.05
C THR A 251 -8.56 4.59 24.18
N PRO A 252 -7.33 5.13 24.08
CA PRO A 252 -6.24 4.34 23.50
C PRO A 252 -6.23 3.02 24.25
N THR A 253 -6.30 1.92 23.54
CA THR A 253 -6.04 0.63 24.18
C THR A 253 -4.72 0.78 24.93
N ALA A 254 -4.72 0.44 26.21
CA ALA A 254 -3.50 0.42 27.01
C ALA A 254 -2.41 -0.32 26.22
N PRO A 255 -1.14 0.03 26.38
CA PRO A 255 -0.07 -0.69 25.72
C PRO A 255 -0.28 -2.18 25.92
N PHE A 256 -0.59 -2.87 24.82
CA PHE A 256 -0.91 -4.27 24.83
C PHE A 256 0.34 -5.07 24.50
N ASP A 257 0.70 -5.99 25.37
CA ASP A 257 1.88 -6.84 25.21
C ASP A 257 1.45 -8.30 25.21
N LEU A 258 1.30 -8.85 24.03
CA LEU A 258 0.89 -10.25 23.84
C LEU A 258 1.77 -11.25 24.61
N ALA A 259 3.03 -10.92 24.85
CA ALA A 259 3.92 -11.78 25.60
C ALA A 259 3.59 -11.88 27.11
N LYS A 260 2.72 -11.00 27.60
CA LYS A 260 2.25 -11.00 28.99
C LYS A 260 0.87 -11.65 29.18
N GLU A 261 0.22 -12.02 28.08
CA GLU A 261 -1.08 -12.65 28.11
C GLU A 261 -0.98 -14.15 28.39
N THR A 262 -2.03 -14.71 28.99
CA THR A 262 -2.14 -16.16 29.15
C THR A 262 -2.53 -16.82 27.85
N ASP A 263 -2.25 -18.13 27.70
CA ASP A 263 -2.64 -18.90 26.53
C ASP A 263 -4.17 -18.85 26.29
N GLU A 264 -4.96 -18.84 27.33
CA GLU A 264 -6.42 -18.71 27.24
C GLU A 264 -6.84 -17.36 26.68
N ASN A 265 -6.21 -16.26 27.16
CA ASN A 265 -6.47 -14.90 26.64
C ASN A 265 -6.03 -14.77 25.19
N LEU A 266 -4.87 -15.32 24.82
CA LEU A 266 -4.41 -15.35 23.46
C LEU A 266 -5.37 -16.10 22.53
N ALA A 267 -5.86 -17.26 22.96
CA ALA A 267 -6.85 -18.04 22.22
C ALA A 267 -8.18 -17.27 22.05
N GLN A 268 -8.63 -16.55 23.08
CA GLN A 268 -9.83 -15.73 23.00
C GLN A 268 -9.64 -14.55 22.04
N LEU A 269 -8.50 -13.87 22.10
CA LEU A 269 -8.18 -12.77 21.18
C LEU A 269 -8.16 -13.24 19.73
N ALA A 270 -7.54 -14.38 19.45
CA ALA A 270 -7.46 -14.94 18.11
C ALA A 270 -8.83 -15.30 17.50
N VAL A 271 -9.83 -15.59 18.33
CA VAL A 271 -11.16 -16.04 17.87
C VAL A 271 -12.22 -14.93 17.97
N GLN A 272 -12.12 -14.04 18.95
CA GLN A 272 -13.17 -13.10 19.31
C GLN A 272 -12.84 -11.64 19.01
N SER A 273 -11.57 -11.33 18.72
CA SER A 273 -11.20 -9.95 18.45
C SER A 273 -11.78 -9.48 17.12
N GLU A 274 -12.44 -8.33 17.15
CA GLU A 274 -12.83 -7.62 15.93
C GLU A 274 -11.64 -6.93 15.24
N ASN A 275 -10.50 -6.88 15.91
CA ASN A 275 -9.28 -6.30 15.38
C ASN A 275 -8.40 -7.39 14.78
N ALA A 276 -8.29 -7.43 13.45
CA ALA A 276 -7.48 -8.39 12.74
C ALA A 276 -5.96 -8.28 13.02
N TRP A 277 -5.55 -7.27 13.79
CA TRP A 277 -4.16 -7.14 14.23
C TRP A 277 -3.78 -8.21 15.28
N PHE A 278 -4.72 -8.70 16.04
CA PHE A 278 -4.55 -9.80 16.99
C PHE A 278 -4.82 -11.14 16.33
#